data_7ac27a83baf802da2fd4720a059ab9bc
#
_entry.id   7ac27a83baf802da2fd4720a059ab9bc
#
_cell.length_a   1.000
_cell.length_b   1.000
_cell.length_c   1.000
_cell.angle_alpha   90.00
_cell.angle_beta   90.00
_cell.angle_gamma   90.00
#
_symmetry.space_group_name_H-M   'P 1'
#
loop_
_entity.id
_entity.type
_entity.pdbx_description
1 polymer ?
#
loop_
_entity_poly.entity_id
_entity_poly.type
_entity_poly.pdbx_seq_one_letter_code
_entity_poly.pdbx_strand_id
1 'polypeptide(L)'
;MIEIFNPAELERAKVSGRFIATVLQSLQERAKVGTNLLEINQWAGEMITDAGAHSCYVDYAPSFGRGPFGHFICTSVNDAVLHGMPHDYALKNGDLLTLDLAASLHGIVADAAVSFIVGASSNPSDSKMIETTQRALEAGIAAANPGARIGDISHAIGSVLAAAGYPINTEFGGHGVGSTMHQDPHIPNTGRPGRGYRLRTGMLLAIEPWVMADTADLVTDPDGWTLRSATGTRTAHSEHTIAITDDGPVILTI
;
A
#
# COMPACT_ATOMS: atom_id res chain seq x y z
N MET A 1 -3.70 -5.03 18.55
CA MET A 1 -2.67 -5.78 19.35
C MET A 1 -1.49 -6.02 18.43
N ILE A 2 -0.24 -5.98 18.92
CA ILE A 2 0.95 -6.21 18.10
C ILE A 2 1.33 -7.69 18.20
N GLU A 3 1.34 -8.39 17.09
CA GLU A 3 1.80 -9.77 17.00
C GLU A 3 3.32 -9.84 16.83
N ILE A 4 3.93 -10.87 17.37
CA ILE A 4 5.36 -11.16 17.24
C ILE A 4 5.51 -12.58 16.70
N PHE A 5 6.00 -12.69 15.51
CA PHE A 5 6.14 -13.94 14.78
C PHE A 5 7.50 -14.60 15.07
N ASN A 6 7.48 -15.90 15.28
CA ASN A 6 8.70 -16.70 15.40
C ASN A 6 9.34 -16.96 14.01
N PRO A 7 10.58 -17.49 13.95
CA PRO A 7 11.25 -17.71 12.66
C PRO A 7 10.46 -18.59 11.66
N ALA A 8 9.75 -19.62 12.14
CA ALA A 8 8.96 -20.49 11.26
C ALA A 8 7.72 -19.75 10.70
N GLU A 9 7.14 -18.87 11.48
CA GLU A 9 6.04 -18.01 11.05
C GLU A 9 6.53 -16.95 10.05
N LEU A 10 7.72 -16.39 10.26
CA LEU A 10 8.32 -15.45 9.31
C LEU A 10 8.58 -16.10 7.94
N GLU A 11 8.96 -17.39 7.90
CA GLU A 11 9.06 -18.12 6.63
C GLU A 11 7.70 -18.25 5.91
N ARG A 12 6.60 -18.47 6.66
CA ARG A 12 5.25 -18.44 6.08
C ARG A 12 4.87 -17.05 5.59
N ALA A 13 5.22 -15.99 6.35
CA ALA A 13 5.00 -14.61 5.94
C ALA A 13 5.71 -14.27 4.62
N LYS A 14 6.93 -14.79 4.39
CA LYS A 14 7.64 -14.67 3.10
C LYS A 14 6.86 -15.32 1.95
N VAL A 15 6.17 -16.44 2.21
CA VAL A 15 5.34 -17.07 1.17
C VAL A 15 4.15 -16.18 0.83
N SER A 16 3.47 -15.62 1.83
CA SER A 16 2.36 -14.68 1.62
C SER A 16 2.82 -13.43 0.89
N GLY A 17 3.96 -12.85 1.30
CA GLY A 17 4.53 -11.66 0.64
C GLY A 17 4.85 -11.89 -0.84
N ARG A 18 5.55 -12.99 -1.17
CA ARG A 18 5.84 -13.34 -2.56
C ARG A 18 4.57 -13.59 -3.40
N PHE A 19 3.53 -14.15 -2.78
CA PHE A 19 2.25 -14.32 -3.44
C PHE A 19 1.67 -12.95 -3.83
N ILE A 20 1.60 -11.98 -2.91
CA ILE A 20 1.11 -10.62 -3.20
C ILE A 20 1.96 -9.96 -4.30
N ALA A 21 3.29 -10.03 -4.22
CA ALA A 21 4.17 -9.49 -5.26
C ALA A 21 3.88 -10.10 -6.63
N THR A 22 3.70 -11.43 -6.70
CA THR A 22 3.38 -12.13 -7.95
C THR A 22 2.04 -11.69 -8.54
N VAL A 23 1.01 -11.52 -7.70
CA VAL A 23 -0.30 -11.04 -8.15
C VAL A 23 -0.18 -9.62 -8.70
N LEU A 24 0.41 -8.69 -7.94
CA LEU A 24 0.56 -7.29 -8.37
C LEU A 24 1.38 -7.18 -9.65
N GLN A 25 2.49 -7.91 -9.79
CA GLN A 25 3.29 -7.94 -11.01
C GLN A 25 2.46 -8.44 -12.20
N SER A 26 1.74 -9.55 -12.06
CA SER A 26 0.87 -10.10 -13.11
C SER A 26 -0.20 -9.10 -13.54
N LEU A 27 -0.85 -8.43 -12.57
CA LEU A 27 -1.88 -7.44 -12.85
C LEU A 27 -1.30 -6.19 -13.53
N GLN A 28 -0.14 -5.70 -13.10
CA GLN A 28 0.56 -4.59 -13.73
C GLN A 28 0.94 -4.89 -15.19
N GLU A 29 1.42 -6.10 -15.46
CA GLU A 29 1.76 -6.55 -16.83
C GLU A 29 0.53 -6.64 -17.75
N ARG A 30 -0.64 -6.97 -17.19
CA ARG A 30 -1.91 -7.13 -17.91
C ARG A 30 -2.69 -5.83 -18.05
N ALA A 31 -2.54 -4.88 -17.12
CA ALA A 31 -3.23 -3.59 -17.13
C ALA A 31 -2.71 -2.69 -18.26
N LYS A 32 -3.40 -2.71 -19.40
CA LYS A 32 -3.06 -1.95 -20.61
C LYS A 32 -4.16 -0.93 -20.92
N VAL A 33 -3.89 -0.05 -21.89
CA VAL A 33 -4.92 0.85 -22.42
C VAL A 33 -6.12 0.04 -22.90
N GLY A 34 -7.31 0.37 -22.41
CA GLY A 34 -8.56 -0.31 -22.71
C GLY A 34 -8.95 -1.40 -21.70
N THR A 35 -8.04 -1.85 -20.81
CA THR A 35 -8.41 -2.78 -19.73
C THR A 35 -9.39 -2.11 -18.79
N ASN A 36 -10.47 -2.82 -18.44
CA ASN A 36 -11.46 -2.33 -17.47
C ASN A 36 -11.01 -2.64 -16.03
N LEU A 37 -11.27 -1.74 -15.08
CA LEU A 37 -10.91 -1.98 -13.67
C LEU A 37 -11.64 -3.19 -13.08
N LEU A 38 -12.85 -3.51 -13.55
CA LEU A 38 -13.58 -4.72 -13.17
C LEU A 38 -12.88 -6.00 -13.65
N GLU A 39 -12.19 -5.98 -14.80
CA GLU A 39 -11.38 -7.11 -15.26
C GLU A 39 -10.17 -7.32 -14.35
N ILE A 40 -9.51 -6.23 -13.91
CA ILE A 40 -8.40 -6.30 -12.95
C ILE A 40 -8.87 -6.93 -11.63
N ASN A 41 -10.03 -6.51 -11.13
CA ASN A 41 -10.64 -7.09 -9.94
C ASN A 41 -10.94 -8.58 -10.11
N GLN A 42 -11.50 -8.98 -11.25
CA GLN A 42 -11.77 -10.38 -11.55
C GLN A 42 -10.48 -11.20 -11.55
N TRP A 43 -9.44 -10.75 -12.23
CA TRP A 43 -8.14 -11.43 -12.29
C TRP A 43 -7.50 -11.57 -10.90
N ALA A 44 -7.58 -10.54 -10.06
CA ALA A 44 -7.11 -10.62 -8.68
C ALA A 44 -7.87 -11.70 -7.89
N GLY A 45 -9.20 -11.73 -8.00
CA GLY A 45 -10.05 -12.73 -7.36
C GLY A 45 -9.74 -14.16 -7.80
N GLU A 46 -9.54 -14.38 -9.11
CA GLU A 46 -9.14 -15.67 -9.68
C GLU A 46 -7.80 -16.13 -9.09
N MET A 47 -6.77 -15.28 -9.10
CA MET A 47 -5.44 -15.61 -8.58
C MET A 47 -5.46 -15.90 -7.06
N ILE A 48 -6.24 -15.15 -6.28
CA ILE A 48 -6.42 -15.36 -4.83
C ILE A 48 -7.09 -16.72 -4.59
N THR A 49 -8.16 -17.02 -5.33
CA THR A 49 -8.93 -18.26 -5.20
C THR A 49 -8.10 -19.48 -5.59
N ASP A 50 -7.39 -19.40 -6.71
CA ASP A 50 -6.58 -20.50 -7.23
C ASP A 50 -5.40 -20.86 -6.31
N ALA A 51 -4.86 -19.87 -5.58
CA ALA A 51 -3.83 -20.07 -4.58
C ALA A 51 -4.36 -20.61 -3.23
N GLY A 52 -5.68 -20.69 -3.05
CA GLY A 52 -6.29 -20.98 -1.74
C GLY A 52 -6.04 -19.90 -0.69
N ALA A 53 -5.77 -18.66 -1.14
CA ALA A 53 -5.64 -17.50 -0.28
C ALA A 53 -7.01 -16.90 0.06
N HIS A 54 -7.05 -16.01 1.05
CA HIS A 54 -8.26 -15.30 1.47
C HIS A 54 -8.08 -13.80 1.24
N SER A 55 -9.03 -13.18 0.53
CA SER A 55 -9.06 -11.72 0.39
C SER A 55 -9.24 -11.05 1.76
N CYS A 56 -8.46 -10.00 2.02
CA CYS A 56 -8.65 -9.16 3.19
C CYS A 56 -9.69 -8.06 2.95
N TYR A 57 -10.13 -7.85 1.70
CA TYR A 57 -10.97 -6.71 1.33
C TYR A 57 -12.45 -7.04 1.16
N VAL A 58 -12.81 -8.20 0.58
CA VAL A 58 -14.20 -8.49 0.15
C VAL A 58 -15.22 -8.25 1.27
N ASP A 59 -14.96 -8.78 2.45
CA ASP A 59 -15.85 -8.64 3.61
C ASP A 59 -15.41 -7.55 4.60
N TYR A 60 -14.39 -6.77 4.26
CA TYR A 60 -13.86 -5.73 5.13
C TYR A 60 -14.83 -4.57 5.24
N ALA A 61 -15.38 -4.34 6.44
CA ALA A 61 -16.40 -3.34 6.73
C ALA A 61 -16.04 -2.53 7.99
N PRO A 62 -15.02 -1.66 7.93
CA PRO A 62 -14.66 -0.78 9.05
C PRO A 62 -15.72 0.31 9.26
N SER A 63 -15.68 0.96 10.42
CA SER A 63 -16.66 1.99 10.79
C SER A 63 -16.67 3.24 9.90
N PHE A 64 -15.59 3.49 9.16
CA PHE A 64 -15.50 4.62 8.22
C PHE A 64 -16.07 4.29 6.83
N GLY A 65 -16.18 3.00 6.45
CA GLY A 65 -16.74 2.57 5.17
C GLY A 65 -18.28 2.51 5.20
N ARG A 66 -18.89 2.51 4.02
CA ARG A 66 -20.36 2.32 3.86
C ARG A 66 -20.70 0.88 3.52
N GLY A 67 -20.41 -0.03 4.44
CA GLY A 67 -20.57 -1.47 4.24
C GLY A 67 -19.25 -2.15 3.80
N PRO A 68 -19.28 -3.42 3.39
CA PRO A 68 -18.09 -4.13 2.95
C PRO A 68 -17.51 -3.51 1.67
N PHE A 69 -16.19 -3.60 1.51
CA PHE A 69 -15.53 -3.12 0.29
C PHE A 69 -15.99 -3.89 -0.97
N GLY A 70 -16.22 -5.19 -0.85
CA GLY A 70 -16.89 -6.01 -1.87
C GLY A 70 -16.04 -6.35 -3.10
N HIS A 71 -14.78 -5.97 -3.14
CA HIS A 71 -13.84 -6.21 -4.24
C HIS A 71 -12.55 -6.87 -3.73
N PHE A 72 -11.76 -7.44 -4.65
CA PHE A 72 -10.54 -8.17 -4.31
C PHE A 72 -9.29 -7.29 -4.23
N ILE A 73 -9.32 -6.10 -4.85
CA ILE A 73 -8.17 -5.20 -4.99
C ILE A 73 -8.65 -3.75 -5.04
N CYS A 74 -7.84 -2.82 -4.53
CA CYS A 74 -8.05 -1.39 -4.79
C CYS A 74 -7.44 -1.01 -6.14
N THR A 75 -8.18 -0.21 -6.93
CA THR A 75 -7.76 0.30 -8.24
C THR A 75 -7.90 1.82 -8.26
N SER A 76 -6.88 2.52 -7.79
CA SER A 76 -6.90 3.97 -7.65
C SER A 76 -6.34 4.64 -8.91
N VAL A 77 -7.16 5.41 -9.63
CA VAL A 77 -6.81 6.03 -10.92
C VAL A 77 -6.67 7.54 -10.75
N ASN A 78 -5.56 8.09 -11.20
CA ASN A 78 -5.29 9.53 -11.33
C ASN A 78 -5.34 10.29 -10.01
N ASP A 79 -6.47 10.88 -9.66
CA ASP A 79 -6.70 11.66 -8.45
C ASP A 79 -7.23 10.82 -7.26
N ALA A 80 -7.61 9.56 -7.50
CA ALA A 80 -7.86 8.60 -6.44
C ALA A 80 -6.53 8.16 -5.83
N VAL A 81 -6.36 8.29 -4.51
CA VAL A 81 -5.09 8.01 -3.83
C VAL A 81 -5.12 6.68 -3.09
N LEU A 82 -6.20 6.38 -2.37
CA LEU A 82 -6.39 5.17 -1.56
C LEU A 82 -7.77 4.58 -1.78
N HIS A 83 -7.91 3.29 -1.53
CA HIS A 83 -9.17 2.56 -1.49
C HIS A 83 -10.04 2.70 -2.76
N GLY A 84 -9.42 2.94 -3.93
CA GLY A 84 -10.17 3.09 -5.19
C GLY A 84 -10.98 1.84 -5.52
N MET A 85 -12.32 1.93 -5.50
CA MET A 85 -13.19 0.80 -5.83
C MET A 85 -13.11 0.48 -7.32
N PRO A 86 -12.89 -0.80 -7.70
CA PRO A 86 -13.06 -1.24 -9.09
C PRO A 86 -14.46 -0.92 -9.61
N HIS A 87 -14.53 -0.22 -10.74
CA HIS A 87 -15.78 0.18 -11.38
C HIS A 87 -15.67 0.11 -12.91
N ASP A 88 -16.75 0.36 -13.62
CA ASP A 88 -16.76 0.37 -15.08
C ASP A 88 -15.99 1.57 -15.63
N TYR A 89 -14.66 1.40 -15.73
CA TYR A 89 -13.74 2.37 -16.30
C TYR A 89 -12.67 1.64 -17.11
N ALA A 90 -12.58 1.97 -18.39
CA ALA A 90 -11.53 1.47 -19.27
C ALA A 90 -10.30 2.38 -19.18
N LEU A 91 -9.14 1.81 -18.80
CA LEU A 91 -7.88 2.53 -18.66
C LEU A 91 -7.48 3.26 -19.94
N LYS A 92 -7.01 4.47 -19.79
CA LYS A 92 -6.58 5.36 -20.90
C LYS A 92 -5.06 5.49 -20.91
N ASN A 93 -4.54 5.84 -22.09
CA ASN A 93 -3.11 6.15 -22.21
C ASN A 93 -2.73 7.36 -21.34
N GLY A 94 -1.72 7.18 -20.50
CA GLY A 94 -1.27 8.19 -19.53
C GLY A 94 -2.04 8.22 -18.20
N ASP A 95 -2.97 7.29 -17.94
CA ASP A 95 -3.50 7.13 -16.60
C ASP A 95 -2.40 6.70 -15.64
N LEU A 96 -2.36 7.31 -14.47
CA LEU A 96 -1.58 6.85 -13.34
C LEU A 96 -2.48 5.91 -12.53
N LEU A 97 -2.15 4.63 -12.51
CA LEU A 97 -2.89 3.60 -11.78
C LEU A 97 -2.09 3.11 -10.59
N THR A 98 -2.73 3.08 -9.42
CA THR A 98 -2.24 2.36 -8.25
C THR A 98 -3.07 1.11 -8.06
N LEU A 99 -2.39 -0.03 -7.97
CA LEU A 99 -2.95 -1.31 -7.53
C LEU A 99 -2.47 -1.57 -6.11
N ASP A 100 -3.41 -1.88 -5.22
CA ASP A 100 -3.15 -2.10 -3.81
C ASP A 100 -3.91 -3.36 -3.36
N LEU A 101 -3.20 -4.32 -2.76
CA LEU A 101 -3.69 -5.67 -2.52
C LEU A 101 -3.21 -6.25 -1.20
N ALA A 102 -4.18 -6.60 -0.34
CA ALA A 102 -3.95 -7.42 0.84
C ALA A 102 -4.66 -8.77 0.74
N ALA A 103 -3.93 -9.84 1.01
CA ALA A 103 -4.51 -11.18 1.15
C ALA A 103 -3.76 -12.02 2.20
N SER A 104 -4.49 -12.96 2.80
CA SER A 104 -3.95 -13.94 3.74
C SER A 104 -3.67 -15.26 3.03
N LEU A 105 -2.42 -15.70 3.07
CA LEU A 105 -2.03 -17.05 2.67
C LEU A 105 -1.41 -17.77 3.89
N HIS A 106 -1.83 -19.00 4.15
CA HIS A 106 -1.40 -19.77 5.35
C HIS A 106 -1.64 -19.03 6.69
N GLY A 107 -2.68 -18.20 6.76
CA GLY A 107 -3.08 -17.48 7.97
C GLY A 107 -2.24 -16.25 8.31
N ILE A 108 -1.37 -15.79 7.40
CA ILE A 108 -0.59 -14.56 7.55
C ILE A 108 -0.91 -13.63 6.38
N VAL A 109 -1.25 -12.39 6.70
CA VAL A 109 -1.54 -11.35 5.72
C VAL A 109 -0.24 -10.71 5.24
N ALA A 110 -0.18 -10.42 3.95
CA ALA A 110 0.74 -9.46 3.37
C ALA A 110 -0.05 -8.42 2.58
N ASP A 111 0.47 -7.20 2.54
CA ASP A 111 -0.10 -6.03 1.92
C ASP A 111 0.94 -5.31 1.08
N ALA A 112 0.59 -4.83 -0.10
CA ALA A 112 1.48 -4.05 -0.94
C ALA A 112 0.73 -3.24 -1.99
N ALA A 113 1.33 -2.10 -2.38
CA ALA A 113 0.82 -1.27 -3.45
C ALA A 113 1.90 -0.85 -4.44
N VAL A 114 1.49 -0.74 -5.72
CA VAL A 114 2.34 -0.28 -6.81
C VAL A 114 1.61 0.75 -7.68
N SER A 115 2.26 1.89 -7.90
CA SER A 115 1.80 2.90 -8.85
C SER A 115 2.60 2.81 -10.15
N PHE A 116 1.91 2.93 -11.28
CA PHE A 116 2.54 2.96 -12.60
C PHE A 116 1.70 3.73 -13.61
N ILE A 117 2.30 4.04 -14.76
CA ILE A 117 1.62 4.75 -15.84
C ILE A 117 1.17 3.73 -16.89
N VAL A 118 -0.11 3.82 -17.27
CA VAL A 118 -0.71 2.95 -18.30
C VAL A 118 -0.35 3.48 -19.68
N GLY A 119 0.26 2.64 -20.50
CA GLY A 119 0.73 3.03 -21.84
C GLY A 119 1.96 3.93 -21.80
N ALA A 120 1.93 5.06 -22.50
CA ALA A 120 3.05 5.99 -22.58
C ALA A 120 2.82 7.19 -21.64
N SER A 121 3.82 7.52 -20.80
CA SER A 121 3.80 8.73 -20.01
C SER A 121 3.93 9.97 -20.90
N SER A 122 3.05 10.94 -20.71
CA SER A 122 3.16 12.27 -21.31
C SER A 122 3.48 13.35 -20.27
N ASN A 123 3.47 13.01 -18.98
CA ASN A 123 3.67 13.95 -17.89
C ASN A 123 4.86 13.53 -17.00
N PRO A 124 6.02 14.21 -17.11
CA PRO A 124 7.19 13.90 -16.27
C PRO A 124 6.94 14.03 -14.76
N SER A 125 5.94 14.83 -14.35
CA SER A 125 5.59 15.00 -12.94
C SER A 125 5.02 13.70 -12.34
N ASP A 126 4.31 12.88 -13.12
CA ASP A 126 3.75 11.61 -12.66
C ASP A 126 4.87 10.61 -12.36
N SER A 127 5.84 10.47 -13.26
CA SER A 127 7.03 9.61 -13.04
C SER A 127 7.81 10.06 -11.80
N LYS A 128 8.04 11.38 -11.67
CA LYS A 128 8.71 11.95 -10.49
C LYS A 128 7.96 11.66 -9.19
N MET A 129 6.63 11.69 -9.22
CA MET A 129 5.79 11.40 -8.06
C MET A 129 5.94 9.93 -7.64
N ILE A 130 5.82 9.00 -8.59
CA ILE A 130 6.04 7.55 -8.36
C ILE A 130 7.43 7.30 -7.80
N GLU A 131 8.48 7.81 -8.43
CA GLU A 131 9.87 7.67 -7.96
C GLU A 131 10.07 8.26 -6.55
N THR A 132 9.34 9.33 -6.21
CA THR A 132 9.46 9.94 -4.88
C THR A 132 8.81 9.07 -3.82
N THR A 133 7.64 8.48 -4.08
CA THR A 133 7.01 7.54 -3.12
C THR A 133 7.86 6.29 -2.95
N GLN A 134 8.47 5.76 -4.02
CA GLN A 134 9.40 4.62 -3.94
C GLN A 134 10.62 4.95 -3.07
N ARG A 135 11.28 6.09 -3.28
CA ARG A 135 12.40 6.53 -2.44
C ARG A 135 12.01 6.77 -0.99
N ALA A 136 10.79 7.29 -0.75
CA ALA A 136 10.27 7.46 0.60
C ALA A 136 10.04 6.11 1.29
N LEU A 137 9.51 5.13 0.55
CA LEU A 137 9.35 3.75 1.02
C LEU A 137 10.69 3.12 1.38
N GLU A 138 11.69 3.20 0.49
CA GLU A 138 13.04 2.71 0.73
C GLU A 138 13.68 3.35 1.98
N ALA A 139 13.53 4.67 2.15
CA ALA A 139 14.04 5.37 3.32
C ALA A 139 13.34 4.93 4.61
N GLY A 140 12.01 4.73 4.58
CA GLY A 140 11.23 4.20 5.70
C GLY A 140 11.66 2.79 6.08
N ILE A 141 11.83 1.90 5.09
CA ILE A 141 12.31 0.54 5.29
C ILE A 141 13.72 0.53 5.90
N ALA A 142 14.64 1.32 5.37
CA ALA A 142 16.00 1.42 5.88
C ALA A 142 16.07 1.90 7.34
N ALA A 143 15.08 2.69 7.79
CA ALA A 143 14.97 3.15 9.18
C ALA A 143 14.33 2.11 10.12
N ALA A 144 13.72 1.04 9.59
CA ALA A 144 12.94 0.06 10.35
C ALA A 144 13.82 -1.02 11.02
N ASN A 145 14.90 -0.62 11.67
CA ASN A 145 15.82 -1.54 12.34
C ASN A 145 15.28 -2.03 13.70
N PRO A 146 15.66 -3.23 14.17
CA PRO A 146 15.30 -3.70 15.49
C PRO A 146 15.79 -2.71 16.57
N GLY A 147 14.89 -2.32 17.47
CA GLY A 147 15.17 -1.34 18.51
C GLY A 147 14.91 0.12 18.12
N ALA A 148 14.83 0.45 16.84
CA ALA A 148 14.32 1.75 16.37
C ALA A 148 12.86 1.95 16.77
N ARG A 149 12.29 3.10 16.46
CA ARG A 149 10.90 3.45 16.81
C ARG A 149 10.10 3.84 15.56
N ILE A 150 8.79 3.73 15.64
CA ILE A 150 7.89 4.12 14.54
C ILE A 150 8.19 5.54 14.03
N GLY A 151 8.48 6.48 14.94
CA GLY A 151 8.84 7.85 14.55
C GLY A 151 10.13 7.98 13.73
N ASP A 152 11.02 6.97 13.78
CA ASP A 152 12.22 6.95 12.93
C ASP A 152 11.84 6.61 11.48
N ILE A 153 10.94 5.64 11.28
CA ILE A 153 10.35 5.30 9.97
C ILE A 153 9.60 6.52 9.41
N SER A 154 8.65 7.05 10.20
CA SER A 154 7.82 8.18 9.81
C SER A 154 8.63 9.43 9.45
N HIS A 155 9.72 9.70 10.19
CA HIS A 155 10.62 10.81 9.90
C HIS A 155 11.39 10.60 8.59
N ALA A 156 11.88 9.39 8.35
CA ALA A 156 12.61 9.07 7.12
C ALA A 156 11.72 9.26 5.88
N ILE A 157 10.50 8.73 5.92
CA ILE A 157 9.49 8.92 4.86
C ILE A 157 9.21 10.41 4.66
N GLY A 158 8.81 11.11 5.73
CA GLY A 158 8.38 12.50 5.66
C GLY A 158 9.50 13.43 5.19
N SER A 159 10.76 13.12 5.51
CA SER A 159 11.91 13.90 5.04
C SER A 159 12.07 13.85 3.52
N VAL A 160 11.88 12.66 2.90
CA VAL A 160 11.93 12.50 1.44
C VAL A 160 10.78 13.23 0.77
N LEU A 161 9.55 13.05 1.28
CA LEU A 161 8.34 13.67 0.71
C LEU A 161 8.40 15.21 0.81
N ALA A 162 8.76 15.74 1.97
CA ALA A 162 8.88 17.18 2.20
C ALA A 162 10.00 17.82 1.35
N ALA A 163 11.16 17.15 1.22
CA ALA A 163 12.26 17.63 0.37
C ALA A 163 11.86 17.67 -1.12
N ALA A 164 10.93 16.83 -1.55
CA ALA A 164 10.38 16.85 -2.89
C ALA A 164 9.23 17.85 -3.08
N GLY A 165 8.77 18.48 -1.99
CA GLY A 165 7.72 19.52 -1.99
C GLY A 165 6.29 18.98 -1.94
N TYR A 166 6.09 17.69 -1.62
CA TYR A 166 4.75 17.12 -1.50
C TYR A 166 4.14 17.38 -0.12
N PRO A 167 2.87 17.85 -0.07
CA PRO A 167 2.10 17.89 1.18
C PRO A 167 1.90 16.46 1.73
N ILE A 168 1.95 16.32 3.06
CA ILE A 168 1.83 15.01 3.73
C ILE A 168 0.53 14.98 4.53
N ASN A 169 -0.36 14.06 4.17
CA ASN A 169 -1.54 13.76 4.97
C ASN A 169 -1.14 12.94 6.21
N THR A 170 -1.87 13.13 7.31
CA THR A 170 -1.61 12.46 8.60
C THR A 170 -2.75 11.58 9.08
N GLU A 171 -3.81 11.42 8.28
CA GLU A 171 -4.99 10.64 8.65
C GLU A 171 -4.78 9.15 8.40
N PHE A 172 -4.09 8.81 7.31
CA PHE A 172 -3.78 7.44 6.89
C PHE A 172 -2.27 7.23 6.80
N GLY A 173 -1.87 5.97 6.85
CA GLY A 173 -0.48 5.58 6.75
C GLY A 173 -0.31 4.12 7.14
N GLY A 174 0.92 3.63 7.13
CA GLY A 174 1.28 2.26 7.39
C GLY A 174 0.84 1.73 8.75
N HIS A 175 0.89 0.43 8.90
CA HIS A 175 0.33 -0.26 10.05
C HIS A 175 1.07 -1.57 10.36
N GLY A 176 0.82 -2.14 11.53
CA GLY A 176 1.14 -3.53 11.80
C GLY A 176 0.27 -4.45 10.94
N VAL A 177 0.83 -5.57 10.52
CA VAL A 177 0.12 -6.60 9.77
C VAL A 177 0.46 -7.97 10.36
N GLY A 178 -0.43 -8.95 10.18
CA GLY A 178 -0.19 -10.28 10.76
C GLY A 178 -1.32 -11.26 10.47
N SER A 179 -2.00 -11.74 11.50
CA SER A 179 -3.21 -12.58 11.33
C SER A 179 -4.40 -11.78 10.78
N THR A 180 -4.36 -10.45 10.92
CA THR A 180 -5.32 -9.50 10.33
C THR A 180 -4.58 -8.42 9.55
N MET A 181 -5.27 -7.79 8.61
CA MET A 181 -4.72 -6.76 7.72
C MET A 181 -4.22 -5.56 8.53
N HIS A 182 -5.08 -4.92 9.30
CA HIS A 182 -4.73 -3.73 10.08
C HIS A 182 -4.54 -4.07 11.56
N GLN A 183 -3.35 -3.81 12.06
CA GLN A 183 -2.98 -3.96 13.47
C GLN A 183 -2.18 -2.75 13.96
N ASP A 184 -2.00 -2.64 15.27
CA ASP A 184 -0.96 -1.75 15.82
C ASP A 184 0.45 -2.22 15.39
N PRO A 185 1.39 -1.29 15.29
CA PRO A 185 1.26 0.15 15.45
C PRO A 185 0.85 0.87 14.17
N HIS A 186 0.17 2.01 14.28
CA HIS A 186 0.03 2.94 13.17
C HIS A 186 1.38 3.60 12.82
N ILE A 187 1.69 3.78 11.52
CA ILE A 187 2.94 4.31 11.00
C ILE A 187 2.64 5.52 10.09
N PRO A 188 2.53 6.73 10.65
CA PRO A 188 2.26 7.92 9.84
C PRO A 188 3.41 8.21 8.85
N ASN A 189 3.11 8.85 7.72
CA ASN A 189 4.10 9.27 6.73
C ASN A 189 4.91 10.54 7.14
N THR A 190 4.73 11.01 8.36
CA THR A 190 5.55 12.05 8.99
C THR A 190 5.65 11.81 10.49
N GLY A 191 6.78 12.17 11.10
CA GLY A 191 6.97 11.92 12.53
C GLY A 191 8.25 12.51 13.10
N ARG A 192 8.49 12.24 14.39
CA ARG A 192 9.67 12.71 15.11
C ARG A 192 10.57 11.52 15.46
N PRO A 193 11.88 11.57 15.16
CA PRO A 193 12.83 10.52 15.52
C PRO A 193 12.79 10.17 17.01
N GLY A 194 12.96 8.90 17.31
CA GLY A 194 12.99 8.38 18.67
C GLY A 194 11.64 8.38 19.40
N ARG A 195 10.51 8.56 18.70
CA ARG A 195 9.16 8.56 19.25
C ARG A 195 8.35 7.36 18.77
N GLY A 196 7.27 7.08 19.47
CA GLY A 196 6.35 5.99 19.16
C GLY A 196 6.83 4.63 19.64
N TYR A 197 6.15 3.59 19.17
CA TYR A 197 6.40 2.21 19.57
C TYR A 197 7.80 1.75 19.16
N ARG A 198 8.43 0.92 19.99
CA ARG A 198 9.75 0.36 19.71
C ARG A 198 9.63 -0.89 18.83
N LEU A 199 10.37 -0.94 17.74
CA LEU A 199 10.42 -2.08 16.86
C LEU A 199 11.11 -3.27 17.53
N ARG A 200 10.54 -4.44 17.35
CA ARG A 200 11.05 -5.72 17.88
C ARG A 200 11.12 -6.74 16.75
N THR A 201 12.14 -7.58 16.81
CA THR A 201 12.25 -8.76 15.95
C THR A 201 10.95 -9.58 15.99
N GLY A 202 10.49 -10.02 14.84
CA GLY A 202 9.25 -10.75 14.66
C GLY A 202 8.02 -9.88 14.35
N MET A 203 8.13 -8.54 14.36
CA MET A 203 7.03 -7.67 13.89
C MET A 203 6.93 -7.72 12.36
N LEU A 204 5.71 -7.70 11.85
CA LEU A 204 5.40 -7.44 10.44
C LEU A 204 4.75 -6.06 10.33
N LEU A 205 5.18 -5.28 9.35
CA LEU A 205 4.72 -3.91 9.13
C LEU A 205 4.43 -3.67 7.64
N ALA A 206 3.31 -3.05 7.34
CA ALA A 206 3.06 -2.39 6.06
C ALA A 206 3.60 -0.95 6.14
N ILE A 207 4.49 -0.59 5.23
CA ILE A 207 5.04 0.76 5.11
C ILE A 207 4.58 1.31 3.77
N GLU A 208 3.82 2.41 3.82
CA GLU A 208 3.00 2.87 2.68
C GLU A 208 3.04 4.39 2.49
N PRO A 209 4.13 4.98 2.01
CA PRO A 209 4.11 6.37 1.61
C PRO A 209 3.24 6.60 0.38
N TRP A 210 2.38 7.62 0.47
CA TRP A 210 1.57 8.10 -0.62
C TRP A 210 1.51 9.63 -0.61
N VAL A 211 1.25 10.21 -1.77
CA VAL A 211 1.19 11.66 -1.96
C VAL A 211 0.10 12.06 -2.95
N MET A 212 -0.37 13.28 -2.81
CA MET A 212 -1.13 14.04 -3.79
C MET A 212 -0.27 15.22 -4.26
N ALA A 213 -0.44 15.66 -5.50
CA ALA A 213 0.54 16.57 -6.11
C ALA A 213 0.66 17.93 -5.40
N ASP A 214 -0.44 18.49 -4.86
CA ASP A 214 -0.48 19.86 -4.34
C ASP A 214 -1.28 20.05 -3.05
N THR A 215 -1.91 19.00 -2.51
CA THR A 215 -2.72 19.07 -1.30
C THR A 215 -2.48 17.90 -0.37
N ALA A 216 -2.76 18.07 0.91
CA ALA A 216 -2.85 16.99 1.89
C ALA A 216 -4.32 16.61 2.20
N ASP A 217 -5.29 17.36 1.66
CA ASP A 217 -6.70 17.20 1.99
C ASP A 217 -7.36 16.13 1.10
N LEU A 218 -8.15 15.27 1.74
CA LEU A 218 -8.88 14.17 1.10
C LEU A 218 -10.38 14.50 0.99
N VAL A 219 -10.98 13.96 -0.06
CA VAL A 219 -12.45 13.85 -0.19
C VAL A 219 -12.80 12.39 -0.42
N THR A 220 -13.92 11.94 0.17
CA THR A 220 -14.45 10.59 -0.04
C THR A 220 -15.49 10.62 -1.14
N ASP A 221 -15.37 9.71 -2.11
CA ASP A 221 -16.34 9.53 -3.18
C ASP A 221 -17.71 9.08 -2.66
N PRO A 222 -18.79 9.27 -3.45
CA PRO A 222 -20.12 8.78 -3.11
C PRO A 222 -20.21 7.26 -2.88
N ASP A 223 -19.26 6.47 -3.39
CA ASP A 223 -19.14 5.03 -3.12
C ASP A 223 -18.83 4.73 -1.64
N GLY A 224 -18.35 5.73 -0.89
CA GLY A 224 -18.07 5.66 0.53
C GLY A 224 -16.71 5.04 0.87
N TRP A 225 -15.87 4.76 -0.15
CA TRP A 225 -14.57 4.13 0.00
C TRP A 225 -13.44 4.90 -0.65
N THR A 226 -13.58 5.23 -1.94
CA THR A 226 -12.51 5.87 -2.72
C THR A 226 -12.14 7.22 -2.12
N LEU A 227 -10.88 7.37 -1.73
CA LEU A 227 -10.31 8.62 -1.25
C LEU A 227 -9.59 9.32 -2.39
N ARG A 228 -9.97 10.58 -2.63
CA ARG A 228 -9.40 11.42 -3.71
C ARG A 228 -8.70 12.64 -3.18
N SER A 229 -7.78 13.15 -3.97
CA SER A 229 -7.25 14.50 -3.81
C SER A 229 -8.39 15.52 -3.82
N ALA A 230 -8.48 16.37 -2.80
CA ALA A 230 -9.51 17.43 -2.73
C ALA A 230 -9.40 18.45 -3.86
N THR A 231 -8.26 18.54 -4.53
CA THR A 231 -8.01 19.43 -5.67
C THR A 231 -8.13 18.72 -7.03
N GLY A 232 -8.37 17.41 -7.04
CA GLY A 232 -8.43 16.60 -8.25
C GLY A 232 -7.07 16.39 -8.92
N THR A 233 -5.98 16.59 -8.19
CA THR A 233 -4.61 16.40 -8.72
C THR A 233 -4.16 14.96 -8.65
N ARG A 234 -3.14 14.63 -9.45
CA ARG A 234 -2.53 13.30 -9.51
C ARG A 234 -2.02 12.82 -8.16
N THR A 235 -2.03 11.50 -7.99
CA THR A 235 -1.62 10.83 -6.74
C THR A 235 -0.72 9.65 -7.05
N ALA A 236 0.14 9.26 -6.10
CA ALA A 236 0.90 8.02 -6.17
C ALA A 236 1.03 7.40 -4.78
N HIS A 237 1.10 6.07 -4.75
CA HIS A 237 1.26 5.26 -3.55
C HIS A 237 2.26 4.13 -3.82
N SER A 238 3.14 3.86 -2.88
CA SER A 238 4.07 2.72 -2.92
C SER A 238 4.09 2.05 -1.57
N GLU A 239 4.00 0.72 -1.54
CA GLU A 239 3.89 -0.01 -0.28
C GLU A 239 4.58 -1.36 -0.33
N HIS A 240 5.16 -1.73 0.80
CA HIS A 240 5.66 -3.08 1.07
C HIS A 240 5.32 -3.55 2.48
N THR A 241 4.99 -4.84 2.61
CA THR A 241 5.09 -5.56 3.88
C THR A 241 6.54 -5.94 4.14
N ILE A 242 7.02 -5.61 5.34
CA ILE A 242 8.36 -5.99 5.83
C ILE A 242 8.28 -6.81 7.11
N ALA A 243 9.29 -7.62 7.36
CA ALA A 243 9.54 -8.24 8.65
C ALA A 243 10.72 -7.57 9.35
N ILE A 244 10.60 -7.30 10.64
CA ILE A 244 11.74 -6.90 11.48
C ILE A 244 12.49 -8.16 11.92
N THR A 245 13.74 -8.31 11.52
CA THR A 245 14.62 -9.41 11.91
C THR A 245 15.79 -8.91 12.76
N ASP A 246 16.56 -9.82 13.35
CA ASP A 246 17.76 -9.42 14.12
C ASP A 246 18.83 -8.75 13.23
N ASP A 247 18.86 -9.08 11.95
CA ASP A 247 19.79 -8.52 10.95
C ASP A 247 19.25 -7.24 10.27
N GLY A 248 18.05 -6.77 10.66
CA GLY A 248 17.38 -5.60 10.09
C GLY A 248 16.06 -5.93 9.39
N PRO A 249 15.49 -4.98 8.66
CA PRO A 249 14.23 -5.18 7.94
C PRO A 249 14.42 -6.06 6.71
N VAL A 250 13.45 -6.96 6.47
CA VAL A 250 13.38 -7.82 5.28
C VAL A 250 12.07 -7.54 4.54
N ILE A 251 12.15 -7.16 3.28
CA ILE A 251 10.96 -6.96 2.44
C ILE A 251 10.38 -8.33 2.09
N LEU A 252 9.08 -8.51 2.28
CA LEU A 252 8.39 -9.78 2.02
C LEU A 252 7.69 -9.78 0.65
N THR A 253 7.29 -8.62 0.17
CA THR A 253 6.46 -8.42 -1.04
C THR A 253 7.30 -8.07 -2.26
N ILE A 254 8.34 -8.86 -2.51
CA ILE A 254 9.25 -8.80 -3.68
C ILE A 254 9.44 -10.17 -4.32
#